data_ec13fc4a31be987d1ae4104a7c21fa6f
#
_entry.id   ec13fc4a31be987d1ae4104a7c21fa6f
#
_cell.length_a   1.000
_cell.length_b   1.000
_cell.length_c   1.000
_cell.angle_alpha   90.00
_cell.angle_beta   90.00
_cell.angle_gamma   90.00
#
_symmetry.space_group_name_H-M   'P 1'
#
loop_
_entity.id
_entity.type
_entity.pdbx_description
1 polymer ?
#
loop_
_entity_poly.entity_id
_entity_poly.type
_entity_poly.pdbx_seq_one_letter_code
_entity_poly.pdbx_strand_id
1 'polypeptide(L)'
;LYQVSVTSTMTSEKIFDAQNAINDLVDHTVFPDSVTPADSMMTGMMNDEFQALLQAILVATFLVFLVMAMQFESPRFSFMVMMCIPFALIGSFLLLFITQSTISMVSLMGFLMLMGIVVNNGILFVDSANMLREEGMSTEDALVASGSTRLRPILMTTLTTILSMIPMGLGLGDNGVMMQGMALVIIGGLTASTILTLILIPTFYLIFDKRSRQERRAAKKLAKSQRSGKTGDAENE
;
A
#
# COMPACT_ATOMS: atom_id res chain seq x y z
N LEU A 1 -41.82 22.38 0.80
CA LEU A 1 -41.50 20.99 0.58
C LEU A 1 -41.51 20.29 1.94
N TYR A 2 -42.41 19.32 2.11
CA TYR A 2 -42.43 18.47 3.31
C TYR A 2 -41.68 17.19 2.99
N GLN A 3 -40.76 16.79 3.85
CA GLN A 3 -40.00 15.56 3.71
C GLN A 3 -40.36 14.62 4.84
N VAL A 4 -40.70 13.39 4.53
CA VAL A 4 -40.94 12.33 5.49
C VAL A 4 -39.76 11.34 5.36
N SER A 5 -39.04 11.11 6.46
CA SER A 5 -37.98 10.11 6.51
C SER A 5 -38.43 8.93 7.37
N VAL A 6 -38.25 7.74 6.81
CA VAL A 6 -38.46 6.48 7.55
C VAL A 6 -37.09 5.91 7.84
N THR A 7 -36.74 5.81 9.12
CA THR A 7 -35.41 5.32 9.54
C THR A 7 -35.59 3.96 10.21
N SER A 8 -34.81 2.98 9.81
CA SER A 8 -34.77 1.64 10.42
C SER A 8 -33.34 1.34 10.86
N THR A 9 -33.18 0.82 12.07
CA THR A 9 -31.86 0.35 12.56
C THR A 9 -31.73 -1.14 12.26
N MET A 10 -30.68 -1.52 11.59
CA MET A 10 -30.40 -2.92 11.24
C MET A 10 -29.07 -3.38 11.80
N THR A 11 -28.97 -4.67 12.09
CA THR A 11 -27.71 -5.32 12.45
C THR A 11 -26.85 -5.51 11.17
N SER A 12 -25.55 -5.28 11.25
CA SER A 12 -24.63 -5.11 10.15
C SER A 12 -24.58 -6.24 9.08
N GLU A 13 -25.05 -7.42 9.40
CA GLU A 13 -24.93 -8.60 8.51
C GLU A 13 -25.87 -8.58 7.28
N LYS A 14 -26.92 -7.75 7.27
CA LYS A 14 -27.96 -7.75 6.23
C LYS A 14 -28.24 -6.38 5.61
N ILE A 15 -27.35 -5.42 5.77
CA ILE A 15 -27.57 -4.05 5.26
C ILE A 15 -27.76 -4.04 3.75
N PHE A 16 -26.94 -4.79 3.00
CA PHE A 16 -27.01 -4.85 1.54
C PHE A 16 -28.27 -5.53 1.04
N ASP A 17 -28.70 -6.62 1.69
CA ASP A 17 -29.92 -7.32 1.31
C ASP A 17 -31.15 -6.45 1.57
N ALA A 18 -31.15 -5.73 2.68
CA ALA A 18 -32.22 -4.81 3.03
C ALA A 18 -32.24 -3.57 2.13
N GLN A 19 -31.06 -3.02 1.75
CA GLN A 19 -30.98 -1.91 0.82
C GLN A 19 -31.52 -2.30 -0.55
N ASN A 20 -31.17 -3.48 -1.05
CA ASN A 20 -31.68 -4.01 -2.31
C ASN A 20 -33.20 -4.24 -2.26
N ALA A 21 -33.71 -4.78 -1.15
CA ALA A 21 -35.14 -4.97 -0.96
C ALA A 21 -35.91 -3.63 -0.89
N ILE A 22 -35.33 -2.60 -0.25
CA ILE A 22 -35.92 -1.25 -0.21
C ILE A 22 -35.94 -0.63 -1.60
N ASN A 23 -34.84 -0.72 -2.35
CA ASN A 23 -34.76 -0.19 -3.72
C ASN A 23 -35.80 -0.89 -4.64
N ASP A 24 -35.92 -2.21 -4.53
CA ASP A 24 -36.92 -2.99 -5.28
C ASP A 24 -38.35 -2.60 -4.91
N LEU A 25 -38.63 -2.35 -3.64
CA LEU A 25 -39.93 -1.84 -3.20
C LEU A 25 -40.22 -0.43 -3.71
N VAL A 26 -39.22 0.45 -3.73
CA VAL A 26 -39.37 1.82 -4.24
C VAL A 26 -39.63 1.82 -5.75
N ASP A 27 -38.90 0.99 -6.51
CA ASP A 27 -39.04 0.88 -7.97
C ASP A 27 -40.38 0.28 -8.39
N HIS A 28 -40.98 -0.58 -7.55
CA HIS A 28 -42.28 -1.22 -7.83
C HIS A 28 -43.48 -0.48 -7.22
N THR A 29 -43.24 0.59 -6.43
CA THR A 29 -44.29 1.37 -5.82
C THR A 29 -44.70 2.55 -6.70
N VAL A 30 -45.97 2.61 -7.10
CA VAL A 30 -46.51 3.74 -7.85
C VAL A 30 -46.74 4.91 -6.89
N PHE A 31 -45.89 5.92 -6.96
CA PHE A 31 -46.06 7.14 -6.16
C PHE A 31 -47.02 8.13 -6.90
N PRO A 32 -47.83 8.91 -6.18
CA PRO A 32 -48.57 10.02 -6.78
C PRO A 32 -47.66 11.05 -7.38
N ASP A 33 -48.03 11.75 -8.45
CA ASP A 33 -47.24 12.75 -9.17
C ASP A 33 -46.67 13.89 -8.27
N SER A 34 -47.21 14.06 -7.09
CA SER A 34 -46.76 15.04 -6.09
C SER A 34 -45.68 14.50 -5.13
N VAL A 35 -45.37 13.21 -5.20
CA VAL A 35 -44.38 12.54 -4.32
C VAL A 35 -43.28 11.97 -5.17
N THR A 36 -42.12 12.56 -5.08
CA THR A 36 -40.91 11.98 -5.66
C THR A 36 -40.19 11.17 -4.57
N PRO A 37 -39.93 9.85 -4.80
CA PRO A 37 -39.05 9.13 -3.90
C PRO A 37 -37.69 9.85 -4.00
N ALA A 38 -37.28 10.49 -2.93
CA ALA A 38 -35.91 10.90 -2.83
C ALA A 38 -35.10 9.61 -2.65
N ASP A 39 -34.30 9.23 -3.63
CA ASP A 39 -33.13 8.41 -3.36
C ASP A 39 -32.55 8.96 -2.08
N SER A 40 -32.47 8.12 -1.04
CA SER A 40 -32.19 8.66 0.28
C SER A 40 -30.98 9.60 0.11
N MET A 41 -31.19 10.88 0.41
CA MET A 41 -30.15 11.92 0.31
C MET A 41 -28.81 11.42 0.87
N MET A 42 -28.91 10.47 1.77
CA MET A 42 -27.85 9.77 2.42
C MET A 42 -27.12 8.80 1.49
N THR A 43 -27.81 8.08 0.61
CA THR A 43 -27.19 7.14 -0.35
C THR A 43 -26.48 7.90 -1.46
N GLY A 44 -27.05 9.01 -1.95
CA GLY A 44 -26.41 9.88 -2.91
C GLY A 44 -25.14 10.52 -2.32
N MET A 45 -25.24 11.09 -1.13
CA MET A 45 -24.07 11.68 -0.42
C MET A 45 -22.97 10.63 -0.17
N MET A 46 -23.34 9.41 0.27
CA MET A 46 -22.36 8.34 0.48
C MET A 46 -21.66 7.93 -0.82
N ASN A 47 -22.35 7.85 -1.94
CA ASN A 47 -21.75 7.55 -3.24
C ASN A 47 -20.81 8.66 -3.70
N ASP A 48 -21.20 9.91 -3.53
CA ASP A 48 -20.39 11.07 -3.91
C ASP A 48 -19.12 11.15 -3.05
N GLU A 49 -19.23 10.93 -1.74
CA GLU A 49 -18.07 10.88 -0.83
C GLU A 49 -17.15 9.69 -1.16
N PHE A 50 -17.71 8.52 -1.49
CA PHE A 50 -16.92 7.36 -1.89
C PHE A 50 -16.14 7.63 -3.17
N GLN A 51 -16.78 8.20 -4.18
CA GLN A 51 -16.12 8.61 -5.43
C GLN A 51 -15.06 9.68 -5.18
N ALA A 52 -15.35 10.68 -4.34
CA ALA A 52 -14.39 11.71 -3.98
C ALA A 52 -13.13 11.12 -3.30
N LEU A 53 -13.31 10.13 -2.40
CA LEU A 53 -12.18 9.44 -1.76
C LEU A 53 -11.38 8.60 -2.76
N LEU A 54 -12.02 7.90 -3.69
CA LEU A 54 -11.31 7.17 -4.75
C LEU A 54 -10.50 8.11 -5.65
N GLN A 55 -11.07 9.25 -6.03
CA GLN A 55 -10.35 10.28 -6.78
C GLN A 55 -9.18 10.85 -5.97
N ALA A 56 -9.36 11.10 -4.67
CA ALA A 56 -8.29 11.54 -3.79
C ALA A 56 -7.14 10.52 -3.71
N ILE A 57 -7.44 9.22 -3.65
CA ILE A 57 -6.44 8.14 -3.67
C ILE A 57 -5.64 8.17 -4.98
N LEU A 58 -6.31 8.32 -6.13
CA LEU A 58 -5.63 8.40 -7.43
C LEU A 58 -4.74 9.64 -7.52
N VAL A 59 -5.24 10.81 -7.13
CA VAL A 59 -4.48 12.06 -7.13
C VAL A 59 -3.29 11.97 -6.18
N ALA A 60 -3.50 11.44 -4.96
CA ALA A 60 -2.43 11.25 -3.99
C ALA A 60 -1.34 10.31 -4.53
N THR A 61 -1.73 9.19 -5.15
CA THR A 61 -0.80 8.26 -5.79
C THR A 61 0.03 8.91 -6.87
N PHE A 62 -0.61 9.73 -7.72
CA PHE A 62 0.07 10.48 -8.77
C PHE A 62 1.03 11.53 -8.20
N LEU A 63 0.61 12.31 -7.20
CA LEU A 63 1.46 13.31 -6.55
C LEU A 63 2.66 12.68 -5.86
N VAL A 64 2.46 11.57 -5.16
CA VAL A 64 3.54 10.79 -4.55
C VAL A 64 4.54 10.33 -5.60
N PHE A 65 4.06 9.79 -6.74
CA PHE A 65 4.93 9.41 -7.85
C PHE A 65 5.74 10.60 -8.38
N LEU A 66 5.10 11.74 -8.56
CA LEU A 66 5.75 12.96 -9.06
C LEU A 66 6.84 13.46 -8.11
N VAL A 67 6.53 13.52 -6.80
CA VAL A 67 7.51 13.92 -5.78
C VAL A 67 8.70 12.97 -5.77
N MET A 68 8.43 11.66 -5.83
CA MET A 68 9.50 10.65 -5.86
C MET A 68 10.33 10.71 -7.13
N ALA A 69 9.70 10.99 -8.29
CA ALA A 69 10.42 11.13 -9.55
C ALA A 69 11.37 12.32 -9.52
N MET A 70 10.98 13.41 -8.87
CA MET A 70 11.83 14.57 -8.63
C MET A 70 12.95 14.27 -7.63
N GLN A 71 12.65 13.55 -6.54
CA GLN A 71 13.62 13.22 -5.48
C GLN A 71 14.76 12.34 -5.97
N PHE A 72 14.45 11.32 -6.76
CA PHE A 72 15.44 10.35 -7.22
C PHE A 72 16.07 10.69 -8.58
N GLU A 73 15.67 11.80 -9.20
CA GLU A 73 16.09 12.18 -10.57
C GLU A 73 15.98 11.03 -11.59
N SER A 74 15.24 9.97 -11.23
CA SER A 74 15.07 8.75 -12.00
C SER A 74 13.69 8.13 -11.83
N PRO A 75 12.87 8.08 -12.86
CA PRO A 75 11.53 7.50 -12.77
C PRO A 75 11.54 5.99 -12.47
N ARG A 76 12.67 5.31 -12.65
CA ARG A 76 12.81 3.87 -12.39
C ARG A 76 12.78 3.54 -10.91
N PHE A 77 13.52 4.31 -10.11
CA PHE A 77 13.53 4.11 -8.65
C PHE A 77 12.20 4.49 -8.03
N SER A 78 11.56 5.56 -8.55
CA SER A 78 10.20 5.94 -8.14
C SER A 78 9.20 4.82 -8.41
N PHE A 79 9.21 4.23 -9.60
CA PHE A 79 8.33 3.11 -9.96
C PHE A 79 8.57 1.88 -9.07
N MET A 80 9.83 1.61 -8.73
CA MET A 80 10.20 0.49 -7.86
C MET A 80 9.59 0.63 -6.46
N VAL A 81 9.65 1.82 -5.86
CA VAL A 81 9.06 2.08 -4.55
C VAL A 81 7.52 2.05 -4.63
N MET A 82 6.94 2.58 -5.72
CA MET A 82 5.49 2.52 -5.94
C MET A 82 4.94 1.09 -6.00
N MET A 83 5.75 0.13 -6.42
CA MET A 83 5.37 -1.30 -6.40
C MET A 83 5.11 -1.84 -4.98
N CYS A 84 5.55 -1.16 -3.93
CA CYS A 84 5.21 -1.54 -2.56
C CYS A 84 3.74 -1.25 -2.20
N ILE A 85 3.09 -0.29 -2.88
CA ILE A 85 1.69 0.09 -2.61
C ILE A 85 0.72 -1.07 -2.88
N PRO A 86 0.73 -1.75 -4.05
CA PRO A 86 -0.14 -2.90 -4.30
C PRO A 86 -0.01 -4.00 -3.24
N PHE A 87 1.20 -4.24 -2.74
CA PHE A 87 1.42 -5.25 -1.70
C PHE A 87 0.87 -4.81 -0.34
N ALA A 88 0.95 -3.52 -0.02
CA ALA A 88 0.31 -2.96 1.16
C ALA A 88 -1.21 -3.09 1.08
N LEU A 89 -1.80 -2.84 -0.10
CA LEU A 89 -3.23 -3.04 -0.32
C LEU A 89 -3.65 -4.50 -0.11
N ILE A 90 -2.89 -5.45 -0.66
CA ILE A 90 -3.16 -6.89 -0.47
C ILE A 90 -3.17 -7.24 1.02
N GLY A 91 -2.19 -6.76 1.79
CA GLY A 91 -2.12 -6.99 3.24
C GLY A 91 -3.31 -6.39 4.00
N SER A 92 -3.74 -5.19 3.62
CA SER A 92 -4.91 -4.53 4.21
C SER A 92 -6.19 -5.29 3.92
N PHE A 93 -6.43 -5.68 2.66
CA PHE A 93 -7.61 -6.46 2.29
C PHE A 93 -7.61 -7.84 2.95
N LEU A 94 -6.45 -8.48 3.08
CA LEU A 94 -6.33 -9.76 3.77
C LEU A 94 -6.77 -9.64 5.23
N LEU A 95 -6.32 -8.59 5.95
CA LEU A 95 -6.70 -8.42 7.35
C LEU A 95 -8.18 -8.04 7.50
N LEU A 96 -8.72 -7.17 6.64
CA LEU A 96 -10.16 -6.87 6.61
C LEU A 96 -10.99 -8.13 6.35
N PHE A 97 -10.54 -9.00 5.46
CA PHE A 97 -11.21 -10.27 5.17
C PHE A 97 -11.19 -11.24 6.38
N ILE A 98 -10.04 -11.37 7.04
CA ILE A 98 -9.91 -12.23 8.23
C ILE A 98 -10.78 -11.73 9.38
N THR A 99 -10.87 -10.42 9.57
CA THR A 99 -11.66 -9.80 10.64
C THR A 99 -13.13 -9.63 10.27
N GLN A 100 -13.55 -10.01 9.06
CA GLN A 100 -14.91 -9.83 8.52
C GLN A 100 -15.40 -8.38 8.62
N SER A 101 -14.47 -7.42 8.56
CA SER A 101 -14.80 -6.00 8.65
C SER A 101 -15.19 -5.46 7.29
N THR A 102 -16.23 -4.62 7.26
CA THR A 102 -16.72 -3.98 6.04
C THR A 102 -15.81 -2.85 5.61
N ILE A 103 -15.69 -2.66 4.29
CA ILE A 103 -15.00 -1.49 3.73
C ILE A 103 -15.91 -0.28 3.92
N SER A 104 -15.51 0.63 4.79
CA SER A 104 -16.18 1.90 5.07
C SER A 104 -15.39 3.08 4.50
N MET A 105 -15.99 4.27 4.51
CA MET A 105 -15.29 5.52 4.17
C MET A 105 -14.06 5.74 5.04
N VAL A 106 -14.16 5.39 6.31
CA VAL A 106 -13.04 5.48 7.26
C VAL A 106 -11.92 4.50 6.91
N SER A 107 -12.25 3.32 6.38
CA SER A 107 -11.25 2.38 5.84
C SER A 107 -10.51 2.95 4.63
N LEU A 108 -11.20 3.68 3.74
CA LEU A 108 -10.57 4.34 2.58
C LEU A 108 -9.60 5.45 3.02
N MET A 109 -9.94 6.20 4.07
CA MET A 109 -8.99 7.14 4.69
C MET A 109 -7.75 6.41 5.24
N GLY A 110 -7.94 5.21 5.78
CA GLY A 110 -6.84 4.33 6.19
C GLY A 110 -5.90 3.97 5.05
N PHE A 111 -6.42 3.69 3.85
CA PHE A 111 -5.60 3.44 2.66
C PHE A 111 -4.78 4.67 2.25
N LEU A 112 -5.35 5.88 2.31
CA LEU A 112 -4.60 7.12 2.04
C LEU A 112 -3.42 7.31 3.00
N MET A 113 -3.67 7.13 4.30
CA MET A 113 -2.62 7.22 5.31
C MET A 113 -1.55 6.14 5.13
N LEU A 114 -1.99 4.90 4.86
CA LEU A 114 -1.10 3.76 4.64
C LEU A 114 -0.14 4.01 3.47
N MET A 115 -0.63 4.54 2.34
CA MET A 115 0.22 4.85 1.19
C MET A 115 1.36 5.78 1.55
N GLY A 116 1.08 6.86 2.30
CA GLY A 116 2.11 7.80 2.74
C GLY A 116 3.18 7.14 3.60
N ILE A 117 2.78 6.29 4.55
CA ILE A 117 3.72 5.61 5.47
C ILE A 117 4.57 4.58 4.72
N VAL A 118 3.96 3.78 3.85
CA VAL A 118 4.66 2.73 3.09
C VAL A 118 5.68 3.32 2.12
N VAL A 119 5.29 4.36 1.40
CA VAL A 119 6.18 5.05 0.46
C VAL A 119 7.34 5.70 1.19
N ASN A 120 7.10 6.37 2.32
CA ASN A 120 8.14 6.97 3.13
C ASN A 120 9.21 5.94 3.57
N ASN A 121 8.79 4.75 4.00
CA ASN A 121 9.71 3.68 4.37
C ASN A 121 10.52 3.18 3.16
N GLY A 122 9.89 3.09 1.98
CA GLY A 122 10.55 2.72 0.73
C GLY A 122 11.58 3.75 0.27
N ILE A 123 11.25 5.04 0.37
CA ILE A 123 12.16 6.15 0.02
C ILE A 123 13.42 6.08 0.86
N LEU A 124 13.29 5.98 2.19
CA LEU A 124 14.42 5.94 3.12
C LEU A 124 15.40 4.80 2.83
N PHE A 125 14.89 3.65 2.38
CA PHE A 125 15.72 2.51 2.02
C PHE A 125 16.50 2.76 0.72
N VAL A 126 15.80 3.21 -0.33
CA VAL A 126 16.39 3.45 -1.66
C VAL A 126 17.39 4.60 -1.61
N ASP A 127 17.08 5.68 -0.91
CA ASP A 127 17.94 6.83 -0.72
C ASP A 127 19.26 6.43 -0.04
N SER A 128 19.17 5.66 1.04
CA SER A 128 20.36 5.12 1.72
C SER A 128 21.22 4.23 0.82
N ALA A 129 20.59 3.39 -0.02
CA ALA A 129 21.30 2.54 -0.97
C ALA A 129 22.00 3.36 -2.06
N ASN A 130 21.33 4.41 -2.56
CA ASN A 130 21.90 5.31 -3.57
C ASN A 130 23.12 6.08 -3.00
N MET A 131 23.02 6.61 -1.78
CA MET A 131 24.08 7.33 -1.12
C MET A 131 25.34 6.47 -0.97
N LEU A 132 25.21 5.22 -0.51
CA LEU A 132 26.33 4.28 -0.37
C LEU A 132 26.95 3.91 -1.74
N ARG A 133 26.17 3.92 -2.79
CA ARG A 133 26.68 3.71 -4.16
C ARG A 133 27.46 4.91 -4.70
N GLU A 134 27.04 6.12 -4.37
CA GLU A 134 27.79 7.34 -4.71
C GLU A 134 29.14 7.39 -4.00
N GLU A 135 29.23 6.83 -2.80
CA GLU A 135 30.49 6.63 -2.06
C GLU A 135 31.41 5.56 -2.69
N GLY A 136 30.98 4.90 -3.76
CA GLY A 136 31.78 3.94 -4.52
C GLY A 136 31.59 2.47 -4.16
N MET A 137 30.62 2.14 -3.30
CA MET A 137 30.29 0.74 -3.00
C MET A 137 29.68 0.01 -4.20
N SER A 138 29.89 -1.30 -4.26
CA SER A 138 29.18 -2.15 -5.24
C SER A 138 27.68 -2.14 -4.96
N THR A 139 26.85 -2.37 -5.97
CA THR A 139 25.39 -2.36 -5.80
C THR A 139 24.92 -3.40 -4.76
N GLU A 140 25.55 -4.57 -4.72
CA GLU A 140 25.21 -5.63 -3.77
C GLU A 140 25.59 -5.24 -2.34
N ASP A 141 26.80 -4.73 -2.14
CA ASP A 141 27.27 -4.30 -0.82
C ASP A 141 26.49 -3.09 -0.29
N ALA A 142 26.16 -2.13 -1.13
CA ALA A 142 25.36 -0.97 -0.79
C ALA A 142 23.94 -1.37 -0.32
N LEU A 143 23.31 -2.36 -0.97
CA LEU A 143 22.00 -2.87 -0.57
C LEU A 143 22.07 -3.61 0.77
N VAL A 144 23.09 -4.43 0.99
CA VAL A 144 23.28 -5.14 2.27
C VAL A 144 23.55 -4.15 3.40
N ALA A 145 24.43 -3.17 3.16
CA ALA A 145 24.75 -2.12 4.15
C ALA A 145 23.53 -1.23 4.45
N SER A 146 22.80 -0.79 3.42
CA SER A 146 21.56 -0.02 3.60
C SER A 146 20.51 -0.84 4.37
N GLY A 147 20.34 -2.12 4.04
CA GLY A 147 19.46 -3.02 4.76
C GLY A 147 19.82 -3.11 6.24
N SER A 148 21.08 -3.37 6.57
CA SER A 148 21.53 -3.49 7.97
C SER A 148 21.36 -2.20 8.77
N THR A 149 21.57 -1.04 8.14
CA THR A 149 21.48 0.28 8.79
C THR A 149 20.03 0.75 8.95
N ARG A 150 19.18 0.54 7.94
CA ARG A 150 17.80 1.07 7.90
C ARG A 150 16.74 0.09 8.43
N LEU A 151 17.03 -1.19 8.52
CA LEU A 151 16.09 -2.20 9.03
C LEU A 151 15.57 -1.84 10.43
N ARG A 152 16.46 -1.48 11.33
CA ARG A 152 16.09 -1.17 12.72
C ARG A 152 15.17 0.05 12.83
N PRO A 153 15.46 1.23 12.24
CA PRO A 153 14.53 2.37 12.21
C PRO A 153 13.17 2.05 11.59
N ILE A 154 13.14 1.34 10.46
CA ILE A 154 11.89 0.97 9.77
C ILE A 154 11.06 0.04 10.65
N LEU A 155 11.66 -0.97 11.27
CA LEU A 155 10.93 -1.87 12.17
C LEU A 155 10.42 -1.15 13.42
N MET A 156 11.19 -0.21 13.97
CA MET A 156 10.74 0.57 15.12
C MET A 156 9.51 1.42 14.80
N THR A 157 9.53 2.16 13.69
CA THR A 157 8.40 3.00 13.28
C THR A 157 7.17 2.17 12.95
N THR A 158 7.31 1.09 12.20
CA THR A 158 6.18 0.18 11.88
C THR A 158 5.60 -0.48 13.12
N LEU A 159 6.44 -1.02 13.98
CA LEU A 159 5.97 -1.69 15.20
C LEU A 159 5.26 -0.69 16.14
N THR A 160 5.82 0.50 16.31
CA THR A 160 5.18 1.55 17.12
C THR A 160 3.83 1.96 16.54
N THR A 161 3.73 2.13 15.21
CA THR A 161 2.47 2.46 14.54
C THR A 161 1.44 1.33 14.70
N ILE A 162 1.84 0.08 14.50
CA ILE A 162 0.96 -1.08 14.67
C ILE A 162 0.45 -1.15 16.11
N LEU A 163 1.35 -1.06 17.11
CA LEU A 163 0.98 -1.12 18.52
C LEU A 163 0.03 0.03 18.91
N SER A 164 0.25 1.24 18.39
CA SER A 164 -0.63 2.39 18.66
C SER A 164 -2.02 2.23 18.04
N MET A 165 -2.15 1.46 16.95
CA MET A 165 -3.43 1.21 16.27
C MET A 165 -4.21 0.02 16.87
N ILE A 166 -3.59 -0.84 17.69
CA ILE A 166 -4.27 -2.01 18.29
C ILE A 166 -5.53 -1.63 19.08
N PRO A 167 -5.53 -0.64 19.98
CA PRO A 167 -6.73 -0.29 20.74
C PRO A 167 -7.90 0.10 19.83
N MET A 168 -7.61 0.86 18.77
CA MET A 168 -8.59 1.27 17.77
C MET A 168 -9.03 0.08 16.91
N GLY A 169 -8.13 -0.81 16.53
CA GLY A 169 -8.42 -2.04 15.77
C GLY A 169 -9.29 -3.04 16.54
N LEU A 170 -9.24 -3.01 17.88
CA LEU A 170 -10.13 -3.78 18.76
C LEU A 170 -11.48 -3.11 18.97
N GLY A 171 -11.73 -1.94 18.42
CA GLY A 171 -12.99 -1.20 18.57
C GLY A 171 -13.21 -0.66 19.97
N LEU A 172 -12.14 -0.40 20.74
CA LEU A 172 -12.23 0.10 22.11
C LEU A 172 -12.55 1.61 22.11
N GLY A 173 -13.49 2.02 22.95
CA GLY A 173 -13.96 3.41 23.11
C GLY A 173 -15.25 3.70 22.35
N ASP A 174 -15.87 4.84 22.64
CA ASP A 174 -17.22 5.21 22.16
C ASP A 174 -17.30 5.30 20.61
N ASN A 175 -16.21 5.70 19.94
CA ASN A 175 -16.10 5.75 18.48
C ASN A 175 -15.22 4.63 17.89
N GLY A 176 -14.83 3.64 18.72
CA GLY A 176 -13.89 2.59 18.34
C GLY A 176 -14.35 1.78 17.14
N VAL A 177 -15.62 1.41 17.12
CA VAL A 177 -16.22 0.62 16.02
C VAL A 177 -16.19 1.37 14.69
N MET A 178 -16.40 2.70 14.68
CA MET A 178 -16.36 3.50 13.45
C MET A 178 -14.94 3.57 12.87
N MET A 179 -13.93 3.66 13.72
CA MET A 179 -12.53 3.81 13.33
C MET A 179 -11.79 2.47 13.16
N GLN A 180 -12.41 1.36 13.55
CA GLN A 180 -11.84 0.03 13.50
C GLN A 180 -11.33 -0.34 12.10
N GLY A 181 -12.13 -0.06 11.06
CA GLY A 181 -11.76 -0.34 9.68
C GLY A 181 -10.47 0.36 9.24
N MET A 182 -10.26 1.62 9.65
CA MET A 182 -9.03 2.36 9.37
C MET A 182 -7.82 1.72 10.05
N ALA A 183 -7.95 1.37 11.33
CA ALA A 183 -6.88 0.74 12.08
C ALA A 183 -6.48 -0.61 11.48
N LEU A 184 -7.45 -1.43 11.11
CA LEU A 184 -7.21 -2.74 10.48
C LEU A 184 -6.49 -2.60 9.13
N VAL A 185 -6.90 -1.63 8.30
CA VAL A 185 -6.22 -1.31 7.03
C VAL A 185 -4.75 -0.98 7.27
N ILE A 186 -4.47 -0.11 8.23
CA ILE A 186 -3.10 0.31 8.55
C ILE A 186 -2.28 -0.85 9.11
N ILE A 187 -2.81 -1.61 10.07
CA ILE A 187 -2.12 -2.76 10.68
C ILE A 187 -1.79 -3.82 9.61
N GLY A 188 -2.78 -4.23 8.82
CA GLY A 188 -2.60 -5.25 7.79
C GLY A 188 -1.65 -4.82 6.69
N GLY A 189 -1.84 -3.59 6.21
CA GLY A 189 -1.01 -3.02 5.14
C GLY A 189 0.43 -2.79 5.56
N LEU A 190 0.67 -2.23 6.75
CA LEU A 190 2.03 -2.03 7.27
C LEU A 190 2.74 -3.35 7.54
N THR A 191 2.06 -4.34 8.10
CA THR A 191 2.67 -5.65 8.35
C THR A 191 3.11 -6.30 7.05
N ALA A 192 2.21 -6.40 6.07
CA ALA A 192 2.53 -7.01 4.77
C ALA A 192 3.57 -6.19 4.00
N SER A 193 3.40 -4.86 3.92
CA SER A 193 4.33 -4.01 3.17
C SER A 193 5.73 -4.03 3.76
N THR A 194 5.88 -4.01 5.10
CA THR A 194 7.20 -4.00 5.73
C THR A 194 7.98 -5.28 5.42
N ILE A 195 7.34 -6.45 5.57
CA ILE A 195 7.97 -7.73 5.25
C ILE A 195 8.36 -7.79 3.77
N LEU A 196 7.42 -7.41 2.90
CA LEU A 196 7.63 -7.47 1.45
C LEU A 196 8.62 -6.42 0.96
N THR A 197 8.59 -5.19 1.50
CA THR A 197 9.51 -4.12 1.13
C THR A 197 10.96 -4.53 1.39
N LEU A 198 11.23 -5.18 2.51
CA LEU A 198 12.58 -5.66 2.86
C LEU A 198 13.12 -6.72 1.87
N ILE A 199 12.24 -7.48 1.23
CA ILE A 199 12.60 -8.52 0.26
C ILE A 199 12.55 -7.97 -1.17
N LEU A 200 11.50 -7.21 -1.50
CA LEU A 200 11.21 -6.77 -2.86
C LEU A 200 12.11 -5.61 -3.29
N ILE A 201 12.34 -4.62 -2.43
CA ILE A 201 13.17 -3.47 -2.81
C ILE A 201 14.59 -3.91 -3.23
N PRO A 202 15.34 -4.71 -2.45
CA PRO A 202 16.64 -5.18 -2.90
C PRO A 202 16.57 -5.98 -4.21
N THR A 203 15.54 -6.82 -4.36
CA THR A 203 15.34 -7.64 -5.55
C THR A 203 15.06 -6.78 -6.79
N PHE A 204 14.13 -5.84 -6.69
CA PHE A 204 13.82 -4.93 -7.79
C PHE A 204 14.98 -3.99 -8.10
N TYR A 205 15.70 -3.53 -7.09
CA TYR A 205 16.87 -2.69 -7.28
C TYR A 205 17.91 -3.40 -8.15
N LEU A 206 18.21 -4.67 -7.86
CA LEU A 206 19.14 -5.46 -8.69
C LEU A 206 18.63 -5.72 -10.12
N ILE A 207 17.32 -5.78 -10.31
CA ILE A 207 16.70 -6.01 -11.62
C ILE A 207 16.72 -4.72 -12.46
N PHE A 208 16.38 -3.58 -11.87
CA PHE A 208 16.24 -2.31 -12.58
C PHE A 208 17.56 -1.54 -12.75
N ASP A 209 18.57 -1.86 -11.94
CA ASP A 209 19.88 -1.20 -12.05
C ASP A 209 20.68 -1.75 -13.23
N LYS A 210 20.92 -0.90 -14.23
CA LYS A 210 21.74 -1.24 -15.41
C LYS A 210 23.23 -1.46 -15.06
N ARG A 211 23.73 -0.76 -14.04
CA ARG A 211 25.14 -0.84 -13.64
C ARG A 211 25.43 -2.17 -12.99
N SER A 212 24.55 -2.67 -12.14
CA SER A 212 24.62 -4.02 -11.58
C SER A 212 24.69 -5.11 -12.65
N ARG A 213 23.94 -4.95 -13.75
CA ARG A 213 23.99 -5.89 -14.88
C ARG A 213 25.34 -5.89 -15.60
N GLN A 214 25.99 -4.72 -15.70
CA GLN A 214 27.32 -4.61 -16.30
C GLN A 214 28.39 -5.20 -15.37
N GLU A 215 28.34 -4.89 -14.09
CA GLU A 215 29.25 -5.43 -13.08
C GLU A 215 29.16 -6.96 -12.99
N ARG A 216 27.97 -7.53 -12.97
CA ARG A 216 27.74 -8.99 -13.03
C ARG A 216 28.27 -9.63 -14.33
N ARG A 217 28.14 -8.94 -15.47
CA ARG A 217 28.71 -9.40 -16.76
C ARG A 217 30.20 -9.36 -16.75
N ALA A 218 30.81 -8.32 -16.17
CA ALA A 218 32.26 -8.19 -16.04
C ALA A 218 32.81 -9.26 -15.08
N ALA A 219 32.21 -9.44 -13.92
CA ALA A 219 32.62 -10.48 -12.97
C ALA A 219 32.47 -11.91 -13.55
N LYS A 220 31.41 -12.19 -14.31
CA LYS A 220 31.27 -13.47 -15.03
C LYS A 220 32.36 -13.69 -16.11
N LYS A 221 32.73 -12.63 -16.81
CA LYS A 221 33.82 -12.71 -17.81
C LYS A 221 35.15 -12.99 -17.14
N LEU A 222 35.47 -12.31 -16.04
CA LEU A 222 36.70 -12.52 -15.26
C LEU A 222 36.74 -13.94 -14.66
N ALA A 223 35.68 -14.41 -14.09
CA ALA A 223 35.61 -15.77 -13.56
C ALA A 223 35.75 -16.85 -14.65
N LYS A 224 35.22 -16.59 -15.85
CA LYS A 224 35.41 -17.50 -17.00
C LYS A 224 36.86 -17.48 -17.54
N SER A 225 37.51 -16.32 -17.55
CA SER A 225 38.89 -16.17 -17.95
C SER A 225 39.84 -16.89 -16.99
N GLN A 226 39.61 -16.77 -15.69
CA GLN A 226 40.39 -17.46 -14.66
C GLN A 226 40.23 -19.00 -14.70
N ARG A 227 39.04 -19.49 -15.05
CA ARG A 227 38.81 -20.94 -15.24
C ARG A 227 39.51 -21.48 -16.49
N SER A 228 39.53 -20.69 -17.58
CA SER A 228 40.19 -21.09 -18.83
C SER A 228 41.72 -21.04 -18.72
N GLY A 229 42.29 -20.12 -17.92
CA GLY A 229 43.74 -20.08 -17.64
C GLY A 229 44.25 -21.27 -16.82
N LYS A 230 43.43 -21.70 -15.83
CA LYS A 230 43.78 -22.88 -14.98
C LYS A 230 43.74 -24.20 -15.71
N THR A 231 42.96 -24.29 -16.79
CA THR A 231 42.88 -25.56 -17.59
C THR A 231 44.03 -25.64 -18.59
N GLY A 232 44.60 -24.51 -19.03
CA GLY A 232 45.74 -24.48 -19.93
C GLY A 232 47.08 -24.75 -19.25
N ASP A 233 47.21 -24.46 -17.95
CA ASP A 233 48.44 -24.77 -17.19
C ASP A 233 48.51 -26.25 -16.72
N ALA A 234 47.36 -26.95 -16.68
CA ALA A 234 47.29 -28.35 -16.30
C ALA A 234 47.50 -29.31 -17.48
N GLU A 235 47.56 -28.84 -18.70
CA GLU A 235 47.79 -29.63 -19.91
C GLU A 235 49.23 -29.55 -20.39
N ASN A 236 50.10 -28.75 -19.74
CA ASN A 236 51.51 -28.55 -20.07
C ASN A 236 52.49 -29.12 -18.99
N GLU A 237 51.99 -29.85 -18.00
CA GLU A 237 52.80 -30.67 -17.07
C GLU A 237 52.60 -32.18 -17.39
#